data_9bf1c84af6fba36220160d2f5df5cfb6
#
_entry.id   9bf1c84af6fba36220160d2f5df5cfb6
#
_cell.length_a   1.000
_cell.length_b   1.000
_cell.length_c   1.000
_cell.angle_alpha   90.00
_cell.angle_beta   90.00
_cell.angle_gamma   90.00
#
_symmetry.space_group_name_H-M   'P 1'
#
loop_
_entity.id
_entity.type
_entity.pdbx_description
1 polymer ?
#
loop_
_entity_poly.entity_id
_entity_poly.type
_entity_poly.pdbx_seq_one_letter_code
_entity_poly.pdbx_strand_id
1 'polypeptide(L)'
;MKCPDGLDRMSAMDFKELETYPFRELVYERRLLYSSTSVAPHAMRFEITLRDEIDPKKLQEAVNITRSRYPYFDVSLQRVEREYYFVSNDRPLLVMPYEKKAPLGSKANHFHQIALDYREKTIGVDFAHHLTDGAGAYEWMKTLLYYYLSLKTGRKLDARGIRLAGQDIPEEELSPVPSDIPLPSPKRNQMPEALTISRSEYKPVRYHFVLEEEPFIALVKSLGATPNTFFVVALERMLRKANPEDKRLVRIPVCVNERRALGLELAHQPLVGGAILAFEESLESLPLRERLARVKAMFKEQISSERILDSFSALRALTDLIVAKETDAERCAFSQYIRKYANNSVSSTVSYVGKANFGEMEEYVEDFASIALPETGMLAELSAIGGKVYADLIMAEADERYPEELLRILDEFGIPHRGFAAFDLDAPNIELPWKD
;
A
#
# COMPACT_ATOMS: atom_id res chain seq x y z
N MET A 1 14.31 -29.28 -16.60
CA MET A 1 12.94 -29.07 -17.14
C MET A 1 13.05 -27.92 -18.13
N LYS A 2 12.60 -28.07 -19.37
CA LYS A 2 12.80 -27.06 -20.43
C LYS A 2 11.77 -25.93 -20.18
N CYS A 3 12.24 -24.67 -20.12
CA CYS A 3 11.38 -23.51 -20.20
C CYS A 3 10.46 -23.56 -21.42
N PRO A 4 9.22 -23.04 -21.35
CA PRO A 4 8.35 -22.95 -22.52
C PRO A 4 8.98 -22.08 -23.60
N ASP A 5 8.92 -22.54 -24.85
CA ASP A 5 9.52 -21.96 -26.04
C ASP A 5 9.05 -20.52 -26.34
N GLY A 6 9.58 -19.56 -25.67
CA GLY A 6 9.29 -18.14 -25.88
C GLY A 6 10.20 -17.20 -25.08
N LEU A 7 10.76 -17.66 -23.97
CA LEU A 7 11.66 -16.87 -23.13
C LEU A 7 13.13 -16.96 -23.55
N ASP A 8 13.53 -18.04 -24.24
CA ASP A 8 14.91 -18.22 -24.74
C ASP A 8 15.34 -17.26 -25.86
N ARG A 9 14.41 -16.50 -26.46
CA ARG A 9 14.77 -15.49 -27.48
C ARG A 9 15.17 -14.13 -26.92
N MET A 10 14.95 -13.87 -25.64
CA MET A 10 15.34 -12.59 -25.01
C MET A 10 16.73 -12.60 -24.39
N SER A 11 17.43 -13.74 -24.32
CA SER A 11 18.81 -13.85 -23.82
C SER A 11 19.87 -13.16 -24.71
N ALA A 12 19.47 -12.59 -25.84
CA ALA A 12 20.34 -11.91 -26.79
C ALA A 12 19.88 -10.49 -27.16
N MET A 13 19.03 -9.85 -26.35
CA MET A 13 18.77 -8.43 -26.54
C MET A 13 20.01 -7.62 -26.21
N ASP A 14 20.54 -6.93 -27.21
CA ASP A 14 21.66 -6.03 -27.03
C ASP A 14 21.21 -4.86 -26.15
N PHE A 15 21.82 -4.70 -24.96
CA PHE A 15 21.48 -3.64 -24.00
C PHE A 15 21.47 -2.23 -24.60
N LYS A 16 22.13 -2.03 -25.75
CA LYS A 16 22.10 -0.76 -26.49
C LYS A 16 20.74 -0.40 -27.13
N GLU A 17 19.86 -1.38 -27.34
CA GLU A 17 18.49 -1.12 -27.84
C GLU A 17 17.49 -0.81 -26.74
N LEU A 18 17.90 -0.95 -25.45
CA LEU A 18 17.04 -0.75 -24.28
C LEU A 18 17.17 0.66 -23.68
N GLU A 19 17.82 1.59 -24.35
CA GLU A 19 17.96 3.00 -23.90
C GLU A 19 16.68 3.82 -23.98
N THR A 20 15.57 3.26 -24.49
CA THR A 20 14.29 3.96 -24.55
C THR A 20 13.42 3.58 -23.37
N TYR A 21 13.01 4.58 -22.60
CA TYR A 21 12.01 4.47 -21.52
C TYR A 21 10.70 3.84 -22.05
N PRO A 22 9.97 3.02 -21.28
CA PRO A 22 10.29 2.63 -19.91
C PRO A 22 11.01 1.28 -19.82
N PHE A 23 12.30 1.35 -19.61
CA PHE A 23 13.11 0.23 -19.20
C PHE A 23 13.85 0.63 -17.93
N ARG A 24 13.57 -0.03 -16.81
CA ARG A 24 14.12 0.35 -15.52
C ARG A 24 14.46 -0.88 -14.69
N GLU A 25 15.69 -0.94 -14.22
CA GLU A 25 16.12 -1.92 -13.24
C GLU A 25 15.40 -1.70 -11.91
N LEU A 26 14.90 -2.77 -11.30
CA LEU A 26 14.44 -2.72 -9.92
C LEU A 26 15.66 -2.64 -9.00
N VAL A 27 15.74 -1.61 -8.20
CA VAL A 27 16.84 -1.43 -7.24
C VAL A 27 16.29 -1.55 -5.82
N TYR A 28 15.65 -0.51 -5.35
CA TYR A 28 15.09 -0.45 -3.99
C TYR A 28 13.87 -1.35 -3.81
N GLU A 29 13.10 -1.54 -4.87
CA GLU A 29 11.86 -2.32 -4.90
C GLU A 29 12.08 -3.83 -4.79
N ARG A 30 13.30 -4.32 -5.02
CA ARG A 30 13.63 -5.76 -4.95
C ARG A 30 13.26 -6.38 -3.61
N ARG A 31 13.36 -5.63 -2.51
CA ARG A 31 12.93 -6.11 -1.19
C ARG A 31 11.45 -6.50 -1.16
N LEU A 32 10.59 -5.73 -1.83
CA LEU A 32 9.15 -6.01 -1.92
C LEU A 32 8.88 -7.20 -2.86
N LEU A 33 9.64 -7.30 -3.93
CA LEU A 33 9.55 -8.43 -4.85
C LEU A 33 9.90 -9.75 -4.14
N TYR A 34 11.08 -9.85 -3.52
CA TYR A 34 11.56 -11.08 -2.87
C TYR A 34 10.86 -11.43 -1.56
N SER A 35 10.20 -10.48 -0.91
CA SER A 35 9.39 -10.76 0.28
C SER A 35 7.97 -11.22 -0.04
N SER A 36 7.51 -11.07 -1.27
CA SER A 36 6.20 -11.53 -1.72
C SER A 36 6.09 -13.06 -1.68
N THR A 37 4.97 -13.57 -1.17
CA THR A 37 4.67 -15.00 -1.11
C THR A 37 3.32 -15.30 -1.75
N SER A 38 3.02 -16.57 -2.01
CA SER A 38 1.70 -16.96 -2.53
C SER A 38 0.57 -16.76 -1.52
N VAL A 39 0.90 -16.73 -0.23
CA VAL A 39 -0.07 -16.59 0.86
C VAL A 39 -0.28 -15.12 1.22
N ALA A 40 0.81 -14.34 1.25
CA ALA A 40 0.79 -12.92 1.51
C ALA A 40 1.56 -12.19 0.40
N PRO A 41 0.97 -12.03 -0.78
CA PRO A 41 1.58 -11.29 -1.87
C PRO A 41 1.72 -9.81 -1.51
N HIS A 42 2.83 -9.19 -1.91
CA HIS A 42 3.00 -7.76 -1.82
C HIS A 42 2.25 -7.08 -2.98
N ALA A 43 0.96 -6.96 -2.80
CA ALA A 43 0.06 -6.25 -3.71
C ALA A 43 -0.92 -5.41 -2.89
N MET A 44 -1.38 -4.32 -3.46
CA MET A 44 -2.39 -3.43 -2.90
C MET A 44 -3.63 -3.51 -3.79
N ARG A 45 -4.80 -3.59 -3.16
CA ARG A 45 -6.10 -3.49 -3.83
C ARG A 45 -6.82 -2.24 -3.35
N PHE A 46 -7.40 -1.52 -4.29
CA PHE A 46 -8.32 -0.41 -4.01
C PHE A 46 -9.68 -0.75 -4.58
N GLU A 47 -10.72 -0.54 -3.79
CA GLU A 47 -12.10 -0.69 -4.22
C GLU A 47 -12.80 0.67 -4.15
N ILE A 48 -13.32 1.13 -5.28
CA ILE A 48 -14.07 2.37 -5.40
C ILE A 48 -15.50 2.01 -5.74
N THR A 49 -16.41 2.11 -4.78
CA THR A 49 -17.84 1.89 -5.02
C THR A 49 -18.50 3.20 -5.40
N LEU A 50 -19.12 3.24 -6.55
CA LEU A 50 -19.82 4.41 -7.08
C LEU A 50 -21.31 4.32 -6.78
N ARG A 51 -22.02 5.43 -6.91
CA ARG A 51 -23.48 5.49 -6.72
C ARG A 51 -24.25 4.70 -7.81
N ASP A 52 -23.68 4.65 -9.01
CA ASP A 52 -24.30 4.03 -10.16
C ASP A 52 -23.52 2.79 -10.64
N GLU A 53 -24.23 1.88 -11.31
CA GLU A 53 -23.67 0.70 -11.98
C GLU A 53 -22.46 1.06 -12.87
N ILE A 54 -21.46 0.18 -12.89
CA ILE A 54 -20.28 0.37 -13.74
C ILE A 54 -20.64 0.07 -15.21
N ASP A 55 -20.26 0.98 -16.11
CA ASP A 55 -20.24 0.73 -17.55
C ASP A 55 -18.85 0.19 -17.93
N PRO A 56 -18.69 -1.10 -18.22
CA PRO A 56 -17.39 -1.69 -18.47
C PRO A 56 -16.74 -1.20 -19.76
N LYS A 57 -17.53 -0.76 -20.76
CA LYS A 57 -16.97 -0.22 -22.00
C LYS A 57 -16.34 1.13 -21.77
N LYS A 58 -17.04 2.01 -21.06
CA LYS A 58 -16.51 3.34 -20.70
C LYS A 58 -15.34 3.21 -19.72
N LEU A 59 -15.36 2.21 -18.81
CA LEU A 59 -14.24 1.96 -17.94
C LEU A 59 -13.00 1.50 -18.72
N GLN A 60 -13.17 0.60 -19.70
CA GLN A 60 -12.08 0.20 -20.60
C GLN A 60 -11.52 1.37 -21.41
N GLU A 61 -12.38 2.25 -21.90
CA GLU A 61 -11.97 3.47 -22.61
C GLU A 61 -11.16 4.40 -21.68
N ALA A 62 -11.64 4.63 -20.47
CA ALA A 62 -10.95 5.42 -19.46
C ALA A 62 -9.57 4.83 -19.10
N VAL A 63 -9.45 3.51 -18.94
CA VAL A 63 -8.18 2.81 -18.74
C VAL A 63 -7.22 3.10 -19.89
N ASN A 64 -7.67 2.97 -21.14
CA ASN A 64 -6.83 3.21 -22.31
C ASN A 64 -6.31 4.65 -22.37
N ILE A 65 -7.13 5.63 -21.97
CA ILE A 65 -6.72 7.03 -21.89
C ILE A 65 -5.72 7.24 -20.73
N THR A 66 -6.02 6.67 -19.55
CA THR A 66 -5.16 6.79 -18.37
C THR A 66 -3.75 6.24 -18.62
N ARG A 67 -3.63 5.08 -19.27
CA ARG A 67 -2.36 4.47 -19.63
C ARG A 67 -1.44 5.41 -20.39
N SER A 68 -1.99 6.20 -21.33
CA SER A 68 -1.17 7.13 -22.11
C SER A 68 -0.52 8.25 -21.28
N ARG A 69 -1.05 8.55 -20.07
CA ARG A 69 -0.46 9.51 -19.15
C ARG A 69 0.63 8.87 -18.25
N TYR A 70 0.57 7.56 -18.05
CA TYR A 70 1.43 6.84 -17.12
C TYR A 70 2.18 5.67 -17.77
N PRO A 71 3.06 5.92 -18.76
CA PRO A 71 3.79 4.86 -19.45
C PRO A 71 4.67 4.04 -18.51
N TYR A 72 5.10 4.61 -17.39
CA TYR A 72 5.89 3.93 -16.36
C TYR A 72 5.10 2.99 -15.45
N PHE A 73 3.76 2.95 -15.57
CA PHE A 73 2.89 1.91 -15.01
C PHE A 73 2.57 0.83 -16.04
N ASP A 74 2.77 1.11 -17.31
CA ASP A 74 2.43 0.22 -18.43
C ASP A 74 3.61 -0.71 -18.76
N VAL A 75 3.95 -1.54 -17.78
CA VAL A 75 5.15 -2.35 -17.78
C VAL A 75 4.88 -3.82 -17.44
N SER A 76 5.78 -4.69 -17.90
CA SER A 76 5.92 -6.07 -17.44
C SER A 76 7.22 -6.25 -16.66
N LEU A 77 7.23 -7.20 -15.72
CA LEU A 77 8.44 -7.57 -15.00
C LEU A 77 9.18 -8.65 -15.76
N GLN A 78 10.45 -8.42 -16.09
CA GLN A 78 11.28 -9.36 -16.81
C GLN A 78 12.61 -9.59 -16.11
N ARG A 79 13.12 -10.82 -16.21
CA ARG A 79 14.41 -11.20 -15.70
C ARG A 79 15.45 -11.16 -16.82
N VAL A 80 16.55 -10.44 -16.58
CA VAL A 80 17.73 -10.45 -17.46
C VAL A 80 18.91 -10.90 -16.59
N GLU A 81 19.52 -12.02 -16.93
CA GLU A 81 20.54 -12.68 -16.11
C GLU A 81 20.07 -12.96 -14.67
N ARG A 82 20.52 -12.17 -13.71
CA ARG A 82 20.20 -12.32 -12.27
C ARG A 82 19.31 -11.21 -11.74
N GLU A 83 18.98 -10.23 -12.56
CA GLU A 83 18.29 -9.01 -12.13
C GLU A 83 16.95 -8.86 -12.80
N TYR A 84 16.05 -8.12 -12.15
CA TYR A 84 14.71 -7.85 -12.63
C TYR A 84 14.56 -6.42 -13.12
N TYR A 85 13.83 -6.28 -14.22
CA TYR A 85 13.60 -5.01 -14.89
C TYR A 85 12.12 -4.84 -15.21
N PHE A 86 11.66 -3.60 -15.11
CA PHE A 86 10.42 -3.20 -15.74
C PHE A 86 10.69 -2.89 -17.22
N VAL A 87 9.92 -3.52 -18.08
CA VAL A 87 10.01 -3.35 -19.52
C VAL A 87 8.66 -2.92 -20.06
N SER A 88 8.64 -1.99 -21.03
CA SER A 88 7.42 -1.50 -21.68
C SER A 88 6.51 -2.66 -22.12
N ASN A 89 5.21 -2.49 -21.88
CA ASN A 89 4.21 -3.51 -22.18
C ASN A 89 3.06 -2.91 -23.00
N ASP A 90 3.14 -3.03 -24.33
CA ASP A 90 2.15 -2.50 -25.26
C ASP A 90 0.84 -3.30 -25.31
N ARG A 91 0.78 -4.46 -24.62
CA ARG A 91 -0.42 -5.29 -24.59
C ARG A 91 -1.57 -4.55 -23.93
N PRO A 92 -2.83 -4.84 -24.31
CA PRO A 92 -3.99 -4.22 -23.67
C PRO A 92 -4.05 -4.54 -22.17
N LEU A 93 -4.25 -3.53 -21.34
CA LEU A 93 -4.67 -3.70 -19.95
C LEU A 93 -6.20 -3.82 -19.95
N LEU A 94 -6.69 -5.02 -19.65
CA LEU A 94 -8.11 -5.35 -19.75
C LEU A 94 -8.85 -5.11 -18.45
N VAL A 95 -10.07 -4.55 -18.57
CA VAL A 95 -11.04 -4.49 -17.49
C VAL A 95 -11.85 -5.79 -17.48
N MET A 96 -11.77 -6.56 -16.40
CA MET A 96 -12.39 -7.88 -16.29
C MET A 96 -13.58 -7.85 -15.32
N PRO A 97 -14.62 -8.69 -15.52
CA PRO A 97 -15.55 -8.99 -14.44
C PRO A 97 -14.79 -9.55 -13.23
N TYR A 98 -15.22 -9.22 -12.01
CA TYR A 98 -14.55 -9.64 -10.77
C TYR A 98 -14.25 -11.15 -10.70
N GLU A 99 -15.20 -11.98 -11.14
CA GLU A 99 -15.08 -13.43 -11.12
C GLU A 99 -14.03 -13.98 -12.10
N LYS A 100 -13.54 -13.13 -13.00
CA LYS A 100 -12.54 -13.45 -14.03
C LYS A 100 -11.25 -12.67 -13.85
N LYS A 101 -11.08 -12.00 -12.70
CA LYS A 101 -9.84 -11.22 -12.45
C LYS A 101 -8.63 -12.13 -12.58
N ALA A 102 -7.61 -11.64 -13.25
CA ALA A 102 -6.37 -12.36 -13.48
C ALA A 102 -5.27 -11.91 -12.50
N PRO A 103 -4.36 -12.81 -12.07
CA PRO A 103 -3.24 -12.45 -11.23
C PRO A 103 -2.35 -11.37 -11.89
N LEU A 104 -1.82 -10.47 -11.08
CA LEU A 104 -0.81 -9.51 -11.51
C LEU A 104 0.40 -10.24 -12.11
N GLY A 105 0.97 -9.74 -13.20
CA GLY A 105 2.13 -10.33 -13.86
C GLY A 105 1.85 -11.61 -14.65
N SER A 106 0.62 -12.16 -14.60
CA SER A 106 0.27 -13.39 -15.30
C SER A 106 0.04 -13.18 -16.80
N LYS A 107 0.13 -14.29 -17.56
CA LYS A 107 -0.24 -14.29 -18.98
C LYS A 107 -1.70 -13.87 -19.20
N ALA A 108 -2.61 -14.23 -18.29
CA ALA A 108 -4.02 -13.87 -18.37
C ALA A 108 -4.24 -12.35 -18.19
N ASN A 109 -3.35 -11.67 -17.45
CA ASN A 109 -3.30 -10.21 -17.31
C ASN A 109 -2.31 -9.55 -18.30
N HIS A 110 -1.94 -10.22 -19.37
CA HIS A 110 -0.96 -9.74 -20.34
C HIS A 110 0.35 -9.26 -19.71
N PHE A 111 0.75 -9.83 -18.56
CA PHE A 111 1.95 -9.54 -17.78
C PHE A 111 1.99 -8.15 -17.12
N HIS A 112 0.88 -7.42 -17.11
CA HIS A 112 0.79 -6.13 -16.42
C HIS A 112 0.97 -6.26 -14.91
N GLN A 113 1.58 -5.25 -14.29
CA GLN A 113 1.75 -5.12 -12.85
C GLN A 113 0.58 -4.37 -12.18
N ILE A 114 -0.45 -4.06 -12.96
CA ILE A 114 -1.76 -3.54 -12.55
C ILE A 114 -2.81 -4.49 -13.10
N ALA A 115 -3.90 -4.69 -12.35
CA ALA A 115 -5.08 -5.39 -12.83
C ALA A 115 -6.34 -4.61 -12.47
N LEU A 116 -7.36 -4.68 -13.32
CA LEU A 116 -8.64 -4.02 -13.10
C LEU A 116 -9.77 -5.02 -13.21
N ASP A 117 -10.68 -4.91 -12.28
CA ASP A 117 -11.96 -5.61 -12.33
C ASP A 117 -13.13 -4.68 -11.97
N TYR A 118 -14.32 -5.17 -12.22
CA TYR A 118 -15.54 -4.49 -11.81
C TYR A 118 -16.60 -5.49 -11.35
N ARG A 119 -17.43 -5.05 -10.42
CA ARG A 119 -18.61 -5.78 -9.96
C ARG A 119 -19.70 -4.78 -9.60
N GLU A 120 -20.87 -4.89 -10.22
CA GLU A 120 -22.00 -3.99 -9.97
C GLU A 120 -21.57 -2.51 -10.01
N LYS A 121 -21.44 -1.87 -8.87
CA LYS A 121 -21.06 -0.47 -8.69
C LYS A 121 -19.59 -0.27 -8.33
N THR A 122 -18.82 -1.33 -8.15
CA THR A 122 -17.45 -1.27 -7.63
C THR A 122 -16.42 -1.47 -8.73
N ILE A 123 -15.44 -0.58 -8.78
CA ILE A 123 -14.21 -0.73 -9.56
C ILE A 123 -13.13 -1.23 -8.61
N GLY A 124 -12.53 -2.36 -8.92
CA GLY A 124 -11.35 -2.89 -8.24
C GLY A 124 -10.08 -2.59 -9.04
N VAL A 125 -9.03 -2.12 -8.37
CA VAL A 125 -7.71 -1.91 -8.98
C VAL A 125 -6.65 -2.53 -8.10
N ASP A 126 -5.92 -3.48 -8.65
CA ASP A 126 -4.80 -4.14 -7.99
C ASP A 126 -3.47 -3.58 -8.53
N PHE A 127 -2.52 -3.30 -7.63
CA PHE A 127 -1.16 -2.89 -7.97
C PHE A 127 -0.15 -3.83 -7.31
N ALA A 128 0.83 -4.29 -8.07
CA ALA A 128 2.01 -4.93 -7.48
C ALA A 128 2.79 -3.90 -6.65
N HIS A 129 3.08 -4.20 -5.38
CA HIS A 129 3.68 -3.22 -4.48
C HIS A 129 5.14 -2.88 -4.81
N HIS A 130 5.81 -3.72 -5.62
CA HIS A 130 7.12 -3.38 -6.19
C HIS A 130 7.04 -2.41 -7.38
N LEU A 131 5.84 -2.14 -7.92
CA LEU A 131 5.61 -1.10 -8.94
C LEU A 131 5.45 0.28 -8.32
N THR A 132 4.63 0.37 -7.28
CA THR A 132 4.23 1.63 -6.65
C THR A 132 3.78 1.43 -5.19
N ASP A 133 3.56 2.53 -4.49
CA ASP A 133 2.86 2.57 -3.20
C ASP A 133 1.51 3.29 -3.31
N GLY A 134 0.82 3.46 -2.17
CA GLY A 134 -0.49 4.10 -2.12
C GLY A 134 -0.49 5.52 -2.70
N ALA A 135 0.59 6.29 -2.52
CA ALA A 135 0.66 7.66 -3.06
C ALA A 135 0.72 7.66 -4.59
N GLY A 136 1.54 6.79 -5.18
CA GLY A 136 1.61 6.67 -6.65
C GLY A 136 0.34 6.05 -7.23
N ALA A 137 -0.27 5.06 -6.56
CA ALA A 137 -1.53 4.44 -6.97
C ALA A 137 -2.69 5.46 -6.99
N TYR A 138 -2.78 6.34 -5.99
CA TYR A 138 -3.82 7.38 -5.94
C TYR A 138 -3.76 8.33 -7.14
N GLU A 139 -2.57 8.72 -7.58
CA GLU A 139 -2.44 9.59 -8.76
C GLU A 139 -2.99 8.91 -10.03
N TRP A 140 -2.68 7.63 -10.20
CA TRP A 140 -3.21 6.84 -11.32
C TRP A 140 -4.73 6.69 -11.23
N MET A 141 -5.27 6.37 -10.05
CA MET A 141 -6.71 6.20 -9.82
C MET A 141 -7.49 7.49 -9.99
N LYS A 142 -6.95 8.65 -9.60
CA LYS A 142 -7.57 9.96 -9.85
C LYS A 142 -7.80 10.18 -11.33
N THR A 143 -6.80 9.90 -12.15
CA THR A 143 -6.89 10.07 -13.60
C THR A 143 -7.88 9.08 -14.21
N LEU A 144 -7.86 7.81 -13.79
CA LEU A 144 -8.84 6.83 -14.21
C LEU A 144 -10.27 7.27 -13.90
N LEU A 145 -10.52 7.65 -12.66
CA LEU A 145 -11.85 8.03 -12.22
C LEU A 145 -12.35 9.29 -12.92
N TYR A 146 -11.46 10.26 -13.17
CA TYR A 146 -11.78 11.46 -13.94
C TYR A 146 -12.27 11.12 -15.36
N TYR A 147 -11.53 10.28 -16.09
CA TYR A 147 -11.94 9.92 -17.46
C TYR A 147 -13.18 9.05 -17.44
N TYR A 148 -13.26 8.08 -16.54
CA TYR A 148 -14.43 7.21 -16.42
C TYR A 148 -15.71 8.01 -16.16
N LEU A 149 -15.72 8.88 -15.16
CA LEU A 149 -16.89 9.67 -14.81
C LEU A 149 -17.22 10.71 -15.89
N SER A 150 -16.22 11.33 -16.51
CA SER A 150 -16.45 12.24 -17.63
C SER A 150 -17.11 11.54 -18.81
N LEU A 151 -16.66 10.34 -19.18
CA LEU A 151 -17.27 9.51 -20.24
C LEU A 151 -18.67 9.03 -19.83
N LYS A 152 -18.85 8.62 -18.58
CA LYS A 152 -20.12 8.10 -18.09
C LYS A 152 -21.20 9.16 -18.04
N THR A 153 -20.87 10.35 -17.55
CA THR A 153 -21.83 11.44 -17.35
C THR A 153 -21.97 12.34 -18.57
N GLY A 154 -21.04 12.29 -19.52
CA GLY A 154 -20.95 13.24 -20.64
C GLY A 154 -20.55 14.66 -20.22
N ARG A 155 -20.11 14.86 -18.97
CA ARG A 155 -19.69 16.16 -18.40
C ARG A 155 -18.17 16.25 -18.33
N LYS A 156 -17.64 17.43 -18.56
CA LYS A 156 -16.25 17.74 -18.22
C LYS A 156 -16.18 18.10 -16.73
N LEU A 157 -15.54 17.25 -15.95
CA LEU A 157 -15.34 17.47 -14.52
C LEU A 157 -14.17 18.42 -14.26
N ASP A 158 -14.06 18.94 -13.04
CA ASP A 158 -12.91 19.74 -12.63
C ASP A 158 -11.64 18.87 -12.54
N ALA A 159 -10.64 19.26 -13.32
CA ALA A 159 -9.37 18.54 -13.43
C ALA A 159 -8.25 19.10 -12.53
N ARG A 160 -8.56 20.00 -11.59
CA ARG A 160 -7.53 20.57 -10.71
C ARG A 160 -6.87 19.49 -9.86
N GLY A 161 -5.54 19.42 -9.96
CA GLY A 161 -4.75 18.41 -9.24
C GLY A 161 -4.82 17.00 -9.83
N ILE A 162 -5.35 16.87 -11.06
CA ILE A 162 -5.42 15.60 -11.79
C ILE A 162 -4.45 15.67 -12.98
N ARG A 163 -3.63 14.66 -13.15
CA ARG A 163 -2.70 14.52 -14.27
C ARG A 163 -3.44 13.95 -15.46
N LEU A 164 -3.54 14.72 -16.54
CA LEU A 164 -4.33 14.34 -17.73
C LEU A 164 -3.45 13.78 -18.85
N ALA A 165 -4.05 12.93 -19.69
CA ALA A 165 -3.45 12.49 -20.93
C ALA A 165 -3.13 13.70 -21.85
N GLY A 166 -1.99 13.65 -22.54
CA GLY A 166 -1.49 14.73 -23.38
C GLY A 166 -0.78 15.86 -22.65
N GLN A 167 -0.71 15.83 -21.30
CA GLN A 167 0.18 16.71 -20.55
C GLN A 167 1.61 16.17 -20.60
N ASP A 168 2.59 17.08 -20.56
CA ASP A 168 3.99 16.71 -20.41
C ASP A 168 4.22 15.91 -19.11
N ILE A 169 5.06 14.88 -19.20
CA ILE A 169 5.44 14.05 -18.06
C ILE A 169 6.78 14.60 -17.55
N PRO A 170 6.83 15.14 -16.32
CA PRO A 170 8.08 15.60 -15.73
C PRO A 170 9.10 14.47 -15.65
N GLU A 171 10.37 14.77 -15.88
CA GLU A 171 11.46 13.81 -15.84
C GLU A 171 11.55 13.13 -14.47
N GLU A 172 11.24 13.85 -13.38
CA GLU A 172 11.26 13.32 -12.00
C GLU A 172 10.22 12.19 -11.79
N GLU A 173 9.12 12.17 -12.58
CA GLU A 173 8.17 11.04 -12.53
C GLU A 173 8.75 9.77 -13.15
N LEU A 174 9.64 9.92 -14.12
CA LEU A 174 10.23 8.83 -14.90
C LEU A 174 11.53 8.32 -14.27
N SER A 175 12.23 9.18 -13.55
CA SER A 175 13.57 8.89 -13.03
C SER A 175 13.54 7.79 -11.96
N PRO A 176 14.48 6.85 -12.00
CA PRO A 176 14.65 5.89 -10.92
C PRO A 176 15.13 6.60 -9.64
N VAL A 177 14.98 5.94 -8.51
CA VAL A 177 15.58 6.43 -7.26
C VAL A 177 17.10 6.48 -7.44
N PRO A 178 17.76 7.64 -7.30
CA PRO A 178 19.19 7.75 -7.53
C PRO A 178 19.99 6.82 -6.62
N SER A 179 21.01 6.18 -7.16
CA SER A 179 21.89 5.30 -6.38
C SER A 179 22.86 6.05 -5.48
N ASP A 180 23.10 7.31 -5.79
CA ASP A 180 24.08 8.21 -5.16
C ASP A 180 23.49 9.16 -4.11
N ILE A 181 22.22 8.98 -3.72
CA ILE A 181 21.64 9.73 -2.60
C ILE A 181 22.55 9.56 -1.38
N PRO A 182 23.03 10.67 -0.78
CA PRO A 182 23.83 10.60 0.43
C PRO A 182 23.01 10.03 1.58
N LEU A 183 23.35 8.84 2.03
CA LEU A 183 22.65 8.17 3.12
C LEU A 183 23.57 8.01 4.33
N PRO A 184 23.03 8.15 5.56
CA PRO A 184 23.77 7.84 6.76
C PRO A 184 24.11 6.34 6.83
N SER A 185 25.10 5.99 7.62
CA SER A 185 25.39 4.57 7.87
C SER A 185 24.21 3.89 8.56
N PRO A 186 23.77 2.70 8.08
CA PRO A 186 22.63 2.01 8.65
C PRO A 186 22.88 1.62 10.12
N LYS A 187 21.98 1.98 11.00
CA LYS A 187 22.04 1.62 12.42
C LYS A 187 21.39 0.26 12.64
N ARG A 188 22.12 -0.67 13.26
CA ARG A 188 21.56 -1.95 13.70
C ARG A 188 20.87 -1.76 15.05
N ASN A 189 19.57 -1.77 15.06
CA ASN A 189 18.78 -1.76 16.29
C ASN A 189 18.18 -3.15 16.51
N GLN A 190 18.47 -3.76 17.67
CA GLN A 190 17.71 -4.92 18.11
C GLN A 190 16.34 -4.43 18.57
N MET A 191 15.30 -4.98 17.98
CA MET A 191 13.94 -4.72 18.41
C MET A 191 13.51 -5.88 19.34
N PRO A 192 13.16 -5.60 20.61
CA PRO A 192 12.64 -6.64 21.50
C PRO A 192 11.29 -7.16 20.98
N GLU A 193 10.90 -8.33 21.45
CA GLU A 193 9.59 -8.91 21.15
C GLU A 193 8.46 -7.95 21.53
N ALA A 194 7.42 -7.94 20.72
CA ALA A 194 6.19 -7.19 20.96
C ALA A 194 5.01 -8.13 21.19
N LEU A 195 3.91 -7.59 21.70
CA LEU A 195 2.61 -8.26 21.65
C LEU A 195 2.28 -8.54 20.18
N THR A 196 2.04 -9.80 19.85
CA THR A 196 1.69 -10.22 18.49
C THR A 196 0.36 -10.93 18.50
N ILE A 197 -0.44 -10.73 17.44
CA ILE A 197 -1.70 -11.45 17.26
C ILE A 197 -1.36 -12.86 16.73
N SER A 198 -1.69 -13.87 17.51
CA SER A 198 -1.52 -15.28 17.12
C SER A 198 -2.53 -15.63 16.03
N ARG A 199 -2.16 -16.52 15.13
CA ARG A 199 -3.05 -17.09 14.12
C ARG A 199 -2.83 -18.59 14.02
N SER A 200 -3.89 -19.32 13.77
CA SER A 200 -3.85 -20.77 13.52
C SER A 200 -3.76 -21.07 12.02
N GLU A 201 -4.38 -20.24 11.20
CA GLU A 201 -4.36 -20.34 9.74
C GLU A 201 -4.23 -18.94 9.12
N TYR A 202 -4.16 -18.90 7.79
CA TYR A 202 -4.14 -17.66 7.04
C TYR A 202 -5.38 -17.60 6.15
N LYS A 203 -6.45 -17.03 6.71
CA LYS A 203 -7.70 -16.71 6.02
C LYS A 203 -8.03 -15.25 6.28
N PRO A 204 -7.49 -14.34 5.47
CA PRO A 204 -7.60 -12.93 5.76
C PRO A 204 -9.05 -12.44 5.68
N VAL A 205 -9.40 -11.59 6.65
CA VAL A 205 -10.69 -10.92 6.74
C VAL A 205 -10.48 -9.43 6.91
N ARG A 206 -11.35 -8.64 6.33
CA ARG A 206 -11.42 -7.19 6.47
C ARG A 206 -12.63 -6.82 7.31
N TYR A 207 -12.40 -6.06 8.37
CA TYR A 207 -13.45 -5.38 9.12
C TYR A 207 -13.46 -3.90 8.73
N HIS A 208 -14.51 -3.49 8.07
CA HIS A 208 -14.65 -2.18 7.44
C HIS A 208 -15.49 -1.24 8.29
N PHE A 209 -14.91 -0.11 8.70
CA PHE A 209 -15.55 0.94 9.48
C PHE A 209 -15.69 2.20 8.63
N VAL A 210 -16.86 2.84 8.72
CA VAL A 210 -17.14 4.12 8.05
C VAL A 210 -17.49 5.16 9.10
N LEU A 211 -16.68 6.23 9.19
CA LEU A 211 -16.84 7.34 10.11
C LEU A 211 -17.22 8.60 9.32
N GLU A 212 -17.99 9.49 9.97
CA GLU A 212 -18.24 10.83 9.40
C GLU A 212 -16.99 11.72 9.60
N GLU A 213 -16.42 12.26 8.49
CA GLU A 213 -15.13 12.97 8.50
C GLU A 213 -15.16 14.21 9.39
N GLU A 214 -16.18 15.07 9.24
CA GLU A 214 -16.24 16.36 9.94
C GLU A 214 -16.27 16.19 11.47
N PRO A 215 -17.21 15.42 12.08
CA PRO A 215 -17.22 15.17 13.51
C PRO A 215 -15.93 14.50 14.02
N PHE A 216 -15.41 13.54 13.29
CA PHE A 216 -14.17 12.85 13.62
C PHE A 216 -12.98 13.83 13.68
N ILE A 217 -12.80 14.65 12.65
CA ILE A 217 -11.71 15.63 12.60
C ILE A 217 -11.87 16.71 13.67
N ALA A 218 -13.10 17.14 13.95
CA ALA A 218 -13.39 18.11 15.03
C ALA A 218 -12.98 17.55 16.40
N LEU A 219 -13.36 16.31 16.69
CA LEU A 219 -12.96 15.62 17.92
C LEU A 219 -11.43 15.48 18.02
N VAL A 220 -10.79 14.94 17.00
CA VAL A 220 -9.33 14.72 16.99
C VAL A 220 -8.56 16.03 17.23
N LYS A 221 -8.99 17.14 16.60
CA LYS A 221 -8.45 18.47 16.84
C LYS A 221 -8.69 18.95 18.29
N SER A 222 -9.88 18.70 18.84
CA SER A 222 -10.20 19.07 20.23
C SER A 222 -9.31 18.36 21.25
N LEU A 223 -8.85 17.16 20.92
CA LEU A 223 -7.91 16.37 21.70
C LEU A 223 -6.44 16.77 21.46
N GLY A 224 -6.15 17.70 20.54
CA GLY A 224 -4.79 18.10 20.16
C GLY A 224 -4.03 17.04 19.33
N ALA A 225 -4.75 16.04 18.83
CA ALA A 225 -4.20 14.91 18.07
C ALA A 225 -4.23 15.16 16.55
N THR A 226 -3.76 14.18 15.80
CA THR A 226 -3.97 14.02 14.36
C THR A 226 -4.73 12.69 14.12
N PRO A 227 -5.38 12.48 12.96
CA PRO A 227 -6.00 11.19 12.65
C PRO A 227 -5.07 9.99 12.92
N ASN A 228 -3.84 10.04 12.42
CA ASN A 228 -2.84 9.00 12.66
C ASN A 228 -2.59 8.74 14.14
N THR A 229 -2.31 9.79 14.93
CA THR A 229 -2.00 9.64 16.35
C THR A 229 -3.20 9.17 17.16
N PHE A 230 -4.42 9.57 16.78
CA PHE A 230 -5.64 9.06 17.37
C PHE A 230 -5.82 7.56 17.12
N PHE A 231 -5.75 7.13 15.86
CA PHE A 231 -5.90 5.72 15.51
C PHE A 231 -4.82 4.85 16.11
N VAL A 232 -3.57 5.29 16.14
CA VAL A 232 -2.48 4.52 16.77
C VAL A 232 -2.74 4.29 18.27
N VAL A 233 -3.24 5.32 19.00
CA VAL A 233 -3.63 5.18 20.41
C VAL A 233 -4.89 4.31 20.57
N ALA A 234 -5.86 4.43 19.66
CA ALA A 234 -7.05 3.59 19.65
C ALA A 234 -6.69 2.11 19.43
N LEU A 235 -5.80 1.82 18.49
CA LEU A 235 -5.32 0.47 18.20
C LEU A 235 -4.49 -0.10 19.36
N GLU A 236 -3.64 0.70 19.99
CA GLU A 236 -2.93 0.27 21.21
C GLU A 236 -3.91 -0.14 22.30
N ARG A 237 -4.91 0.70 22.60
CA ARG A 237 -5.95 0.40 23.60
C ARG A 237 -6.73 -0.88 23.24
N MET A 238 -7.11 -1.02 21.96
CA MET A 238 -7.79 -2.21 21.45
C MET A 238 -6.93 -3.46 21.65
N LEU A 239 -5.66 -3.42 21.27
CA LEU A 239 -4.73 -4.55 21.42
C LEU A 239 -4.56 -4.96 22.89
N ARG A 240 -4.42 -4.00 23.80
CA ARG A 240 -4.32 -4.26 25.24
C ARG A 240 -5.60 -4.86 25.81
N LYS A 241 -6.76 -4.34 25.42
CA LYS A 241 -8.06 -4.83 25.90
C LYS A 241 -8.37 -6.24 25.39
N ALA A 242 -8.04 -6.52 24.12
CA ALA A 242 -8.23 -7.85 23.55
C ALA A 242 -7.22 -8.90 24.09
N ASN A 243 -6.07 -8.45 24.66
CA ASN A 243 -5.02 -9.31 25.17
C ASN A 243 -4.55 -8.89 26.58
N PRO A 244 -5.41 -8.93 27.62
CA PRO A 244 -5.11 -8.35 28.94
C PRO A 244 -3.97 -9.04 29.68
N GLU A 245 -3.71 -10.31 29.38
CA GLU A 245 -2.65 -11.11 30.02
C GLU A 245 -1.27 -10.89 29.37
N ASP A 246 -1.21 -10.39 28.14
CA ASP A 246 0.05 -10.17 27.43
C ASP A 246 0.65 -8.80 27.80
N LYS A 247 1.74 -8.82 28.56
CA LYS A 247 2.45 -7.62 29.04
C LYS A 247 3.60 -7.17 28.12
N ARG A 248 3.83 -7.89 27.02
CA ARG A 248 4.85 -7.46 26.05
C ARG A 248 4.51 -6.08 25.47
N LEU A 249 5.53 -5.39 25.00
CA LEU A 249 5.42 -4.07 24.41
C LEU A 249 4.44 -4.06 23.23
N VAL A 250 3.55 -3.08 23.16
CA VAL A 250 2.80 -2.78 21.93
C VAL A 250 3.65 -1.91 21.04
N ARG A 251 3.89 -2.35 19.80
CA ARG A 251 4.68 -1.61 18.82
C ARG A 251 3.92 -1.53 17.49
N ILE A 252 3.68 -0.30 17.06
CA ILE A 252 2.90 0.01 15.87
C ILE A 252 3.74 0.86 14.91
N PRO A 253 4.28 0.29 13.83
CA PRO A 253 4.78 1.04 12.70
C PRO A 253 3.63 1.82 12.02
N VAL A 254 3.91 3.06 11.67
CA VAL A 254 3.04 3.91 10.85
C VAL A 254 3.74 4.15 9.54
N CYS A 255 3.10 3.84 8.42
CA CYS A 255 3.64 4.08 7.09
C CYS A 255 3.88 5.58 6.85
N VAL A 256 5.06 5.92 6.34
CA VAL A 256 5.51 7.29 6.10
C VAL A 256 5.97 7.43 4.66
N ASN A 257 5.46 8.45 3.97
CA ASN A 257 5.91 8.83 2.64
C ASN A 257 7.30 9.49 2.74
N GLU A 258 8.31 8.87 2.15
CA GLU A 258 9.71 9.30 2.22
C GLU A 258 10.10 10.29 1.11
N ARG A 259 9.24 10.49 0.09
CA ARG A 259 9.55 11.27 -1.13
C ARG A 259 10.14 12.63 -0.84
N ARG A 260 9.51 13.40 0.04
CA ARG A 260 9.97 14.77 0.36
C ARG A 260 11.35 14.80 0.99
N ALA A 261 11.66 13.85 1.88
CA ALA A 261 12.97 13.79 2.53
C ALA A 261 14.08 13.37 1.56
N LEU A 262 13.70 12.64 0.50
CA LEU A 262 14.62 12.20 -0.55
C LEU A 262 14.71 13.18 -1.74
N GLY A 263 13.89 14.26 -1.76
CA GLY A 263 13.81 15.18 -2.90
C GLY A 263 13.20 14.56 -4.16
N LEU A 264 12.27 13.61 -3.99
CA LEU A 264 11.65 12.81 -5.06
C LEU A 264 10.13 12.95 -5.05
N GLU A 265 9.61 14.16 -4.88
CA GLU A 265 8.19 14.43 -4.65
C GLU A 265 7.26 13.85 -5.74
N LEU A 266 7.71 13.81 -6.98
CA LEU A 266 6.93 13.33 -8.13
C LEU A 266 7.15 11.85 -8.45
N ALA A 267 8.09 11.17 -7.77
CA ALA A 267 8.39 9.76 -8.02
C ALA A 267 7.17 8.87 -7.78
N HIS A 268 6.99 7.87 -8.65
CA HIS A 268 5.90 6.89 -8.54
C HIS A 268 6.30 5.62 -7.80
N GLN A 269 7.60 5.36 -7.64
CA GLN A 269 8.13 4.16 -7.00
C GLN A 269 7.66 4.03 -5.54
N PRO A 270 7.73 2.82 -4.95
CA PRO A 270 7.34 2.60 -3.56
C PRO A 270 8.38 3.21 -2.60
N LEU A 271 8.19 4.49 -2.27
CA LEU A 271 9.01 5.26 -1.33
C LEU A 271 8.26 5.42 -0.01
N VAL A 272 8.04 4.29 0.65
CA VAL A 272 7.37 4.22 1.95
C VAL A 272 8.28 3.54 2.96
N GLY A 273 8.51 4.24 4.06
CA GLY A 273 9.16 3.73 5.27
C GLY A 273 8.19 3.63 6.43
N GLY A 274 8.72 3.52 7.65
CA GLY A 274 7.91 3.37 8.85
C GLY A 274 8.42 4.23 10.01
N ALA A 275 7.51 4.98 10.64
CA ALA A 275 7.72 5.55 11.96
C ALA A 275 7.27 4.54 13.02
N ILE A 276 8.17 4.08 13.87
CA ILE A 276 7.89 3.02 14.84
C ILE A 276 7.50 3.64 16.18
N LEU A 277 6.23 3.47 16.57
CA LEU A 277 5.70 3.92 17.84
C LEU A 277 5.63 2.75 18.81
N ALA A 278 6.34 2.86 19.94
CA ALA A 278 6.42 1.86 20.98
C ALA A 278 5.71 2.35 22.24
N PHE A 279 4.80 1.55 22.77
CA PHE A 279 4.00 1.85 23.96
C PHE A 279 4.54 1.10 25.17
N GLU A 280 5.30 1.83 25.99
CA GLU A 280 5.77 1.38 27.28
C GLU A 280 4.71 1.64 28.35
N GLU A 281 4.77 0.93 29.47
CA GLU A 281 3.82 1.08 30.59
C GLU A 281 3.72 2.53 31.08
N SER A 282 4.83 3.27 31.07
CA SER A 282 4.88 4.69 31.42
C SER A 282 4.02 5.57 30.51
N LEU A 283 3.93 5.23 29.22
CA LEU A 283 3.11 5.92 28.23
C LEU A 283 1.63 5.50 28.36
N GLU A 284 1.39 4.21 28.57
CA GLU A 284 0.04 3.65 28.71
C GLU A 284 -0.68 4.17 29.96
N SER A 285 0.04 4.47 31.02
CA SER A 285 -0.51 5.01 32.28
C SER A 285 -0.90 6.50 32.24
N LEU A 286 -0.49 7.24 31.19
CA LEU A 286 -0.80 8.66 31.06
C LEU A 286 -2.30 8.90 30.79
N PRO A 287 -2.87 10.04 31.30
CA PRO A 287 -4.16 10.49 30.86
C PRO A 287 -4.22 10.65 29.34
N LEU A 288 -5.37 10.37 28.74
CA LEU A 288 -5.51 10.28 27.28
C LEU A 288 -4.91 11.48 26.52
N ARG A 289 -5.22 12.72 26.95
CA ARG A 289 -4.70 13.93 26.26
C ARG A 289 -3.16 14.00 26.30
N GLU A 290 -2.57 13.64 27.41
CA GLU A 290 -1.11 13.60 27.57
C GLU A 290 -0.50 12.47 26.72
N ARG A 291 -1.13 11.30 26.71
CA ARG A 291 -0.75 10.17 25.86
C ARG A 291 -0.77 10.58 24.38
N LEU A 292 -1.86 11.16 23.89
CA LEU A 292 -1.97 11.63 22.51
C LEU A 292 -0.91 12.69 22.17
N ALA A 293 -0.66 13.64 23.07
CA ALA A 293 0.37 14.67 22.89
C ALA A 293 1.78 14.03 22.81
N ARG A 294 2.07 13.05 23.67
CA ARG A 294 3.35 12.34 23.68
C ARG A 294 3.54 11.50 22.41
N VAL A 295 2.53 10.74 22.01
CA VAL A 295 2.56 9.94 20.76
C VAL A 295 2.74 10.84 19.55
N LYS A 296 2.07 12.00 19.50
CA LYS A 296 2.25 12.99 18.44
C LYS A 296 3.68 13.54 18.39
N ALA A 297 4.30 13.79 19.54
CA ALA A 297 5.67 14.24 19.61
C ALA A 297 6.65 13.16 19.13
N MET A 298 6.48 11.91 19.56
CA MET A 298 7.25 10.76 19.09
C MET A 298 7.12 10.57 17.58
N PHE A 299 5.89 10.64 17.04
CA PHE A 299 5.65 10.53 15.61
C PHE A 299 6.36 11.65 14.83
N LYS A 300 6.25 12.90 15.31
CA LYS A 300 6.91 14.07 14.70
C LYS A 300 8.43 13.91 14.65
N GLU A 301 9.04 13.36 15.69
CA GLU A 301 10.47 13.06 15.73
C GLU A 301 10.83 12.00 14.67
N GLN A 302 10.06 10.93 14.59
CA GLN A 302 10.31 9.82 13.67
C GLN A 302 10.17 10.21 12.18
N ILE A 303 9.33 11.20 11.87
CA ILE A 303 9.14 11.71 10.49
C ILE A 303 10.03 12.92 10.16
N SER A 304 11.03 13.23 10.99
CA SER A 304 12.05 14.21 10.62
C SER A 304 12.87 13.71 9.43
N SER A 305 13.38 14.62 8.60
CA SER A 305 14.18 14.26 7.41
C SER A 305 15.36 13.36 7.78
N GLU A 306 16.04 13.63 8.91
CA GLU A 306 17.14 12.81 9.40
C GLU A 306 16.70 11.35 9.68
N ARG A 307 15.58 11.17 10.38
CA ARG A 307 15.07 9.83 10.71
C ARG A 307 14.56 9.08 9.49
N ILE A 308 13.95 9.79 8.54
CA ILE A 308 13.53 9.19 7.26
C ILE A 308 14.76 8.71 6.49
N LEU A 309 15.82 9.51 6.41
CA LEU A 309 17.05 9.10 5.74
C LEU A 309 17.74 7.92 6.46
N ASP A 310 17.75 7.89 7.79
CA ASP A 310 18.22 6.73 8.58
C ASP A 310 17.41 5.47 8.23
N SER A 311 16.07 5.57 8.17
CA SER A 311 15.17 4.46 7.83
C SER A 311 15.42 3.97 6.40
N PHE A 312 15.46 4.88 5.46
CA PHE A 312 15.71 4.57 4.05
C PHE A 312 17.08 3.89 3.86
N SER A 313 18.12 4.38 4.53
CA SER A 313 19.46 3.76 4.53
C SER A 313 19.42 2.31 5.05
N ALA A 314 18.71 2.06 6.14
CA ALA A 314 18.56 0.71 6.69
C ALA A 314 17.84 -0.24 5.73
N LEU A 315 16.75 0.22 5.11
CA LEU A 315 16.00 -0.56 4.11
C LEU A 315 16.82 -0.83 2.85
N ARG A 316 17.63 0.14 2.41
CA ARG A 316 18.54 -0.04 1.29
C ARG A 316 19.63 -1.08 1.59
N ALA A 317 20.28 -0.97 2.75
CA ALA A 317 21.26 -1.94 3.20
C ALA A 317 20.67 -3.36 3.31
N LEU A 318 19.41 -3.46 3.74
CA LEU A 318 18.68 -4.73 3.76
C LEU A 318 18.46 -5.26 2.34
N THR A 319 18.07 -4.41 1.40
CA THR A 319 17.91 -4.77 -0.01
C THR A 319 19.21 -5.31 -0.57
N ASP A 320 20.34 -4.63 -0.31
CA ASP A 320 21.67 -5.06 -0.75
C ASP A 320 22.05 -6.46 -0.20
N LEU A 321 21.71 -6.75 1.05
CA LEU A 321 21.91 -8.07 1.66
C LEU A 321 21.05 -9.17 1.01
N ILE A 322 19.83 -8.84 0.58
CA ILE A 322 18.94 -9.76 -0.14
C ILE A 322 19.53 -10.08 -1.52
N VAL A 323 19.87 -9.05 -2.30
CA VAL A 323 20.36 -9.23 -3.67
C VAL A 323 21.77 -9.82 -3.75
N ALA A 324 22.54 -9.73 -2.68
CA ALA A 324 23.84 -10.40 -2.57
C ALA A 324 23.74 -11.95 -2.59
N LYS A 325 22.54 -12.52 -2.39
CA LYS A 325 22.32 -13.96 -2.49
C LYS A 325 22.38 -14.42 -3.95
N GLU A 326 22.86 -15.66 -4.18
CA GLU A 326 23.15 -16.13 -5.53
C GLU A 326 21.91 -16.44 -6.36
N THR A 327 20.89 -17.03 -5.74
CA THR A 327 19.67 -17.48 -6.42
C THR A 327 18.43 -16.77 -5.90
N ASP A 328 17.36 -16.72 -6.71
CA ASP A 328 16.08 -16.16 -6.27
C ASP A 328 15.49 -16.93 -5.08
N ALA A 329 15.66 -18.26 -5.05
CA ALA A 329 15.24 -19.08 -3.92
C ALA A 329 15.94 -18.66 -2.61
N GLU A 330 17.24 -18.38 -2.65
CA GLU A 330 17.98 -17.88 -1.49
C GLU A 330 17.58 -16.44 -1.11
N ARG A 331 17.36 -15.58 -2.10
CA ARG A 331 16.85 -14.21 -1.90
C ARG A 331 15.48 -14.23 -1.19
N CYS A 332 14.57 -15.05 -1.67
CA CYS A 332 13.25 -15.24 -1.06
C CYS A 332 13.36 -15.84 0.35
N ALA A 333 14.14 -16.91 0.53
CA ALA A 333 14.30 -17.54 1.84
C ALA A 333 14.91 -16.58 2.88
N PHE A 334 15.91 -15.80 2.49
CA PHE A 334 16.54 -14.80 3.34
C PHE A 334 15.57 -13.65 3.68
N SER A 335 14.81 -13.17 2.70
CA SER A 335 13.78 -12.15 2.89
C SER A 335 12.69 -12.62 3.87
N GLN A 336 12.21 -13.86 3.71
CA GLN A 336 11.23 -14.45 4.63
C GLN A 336 11.79 -14.65 6.05
N TYR A 337 13.06 -15.03 6.19
CA TYR A 337 13.70 -15.13 7.49
C TYR A 337 13.72 -13.78 8.23
N ILE A 338 14.10 -12.70 7.53
CA ILE A 338 14.10 -11.35 8.11
C ILE A 338 12.69 -10.90 8.47
N ARG A 339 11.70 -11.16 7.60
CA ARG A 339 10.29 -10.85 7.88
C ARG A 339 9.80 -11.55 9.15
N LYS A 340 10.09 -12.84 9.30
CA LYS A 340 9.69 -13.58 10.49
C LYS A 340 10.25 -12.94 11.78
N TYR A 341 11.51 -12.50 11.74
CA TYR A 341 12.13 -11.80 12.85
C TYR A 341 11.47 -10.43 13.12
N ALA A 342 11.24 -9.64 12.07
CA ALA A 342 10.57 -8.34 12.17
C ALA A 342 9.13 -8.48 12.69
N ASN A 343 8.40 -9.49 12.22
CA ASN A 343 7.01 -9.73 12.60
C ASN A 343 6.84 -10.01 14.10
N ASN A 344 7.80 -10.68 14.76
CA ASN A 344 7.76 -10.89 16.20
C ASN A 344 7.95 -9.59 17.01
N SER A 345 8.34 -8.53 16.36
CA SER A 345 8.62 -7.22 16.98
C SER A 345 7.55 -6.18 16.67
N VAL A 346 6.44 -6.56 16.02
CA VAL A 346 5.36 -5.65 15.59
C VAL A 346 4.00 -6.20 15.99
N SER A 347 3.17 -5.35 16.61
CA SER A 347 1.82 -5.72 17.06
C SER A 347 0.77 -5.55 15.98
N SER A 348 0.86 -4.46 15.25
CA SER A 348 0.00 -4.08 14.11
C SER A 348 0.74 -3.04 13.28
N THR A 349 0.28 -2.79 12.06
CA THR A 349 0.80 -1.69 11.22
C THR A 349 -0.35 -0.73 10.92
N VAL A 350 -0.06 0.57 10.82
CA VAL A 350 -1.01 1.59 10.37
C VAL A 350 -0.53 2.17 9.05
N SER A 351 -1.40 2.14 8.05
CA SER A 351 -1.19 2.80 6.76
C SER A 351 -2.26 3.88 6.59
N TYR A 352 -1.82 5.10 6.28
CA TYR A 352 -2.70 6.24 5.99
C TYR A 352 -2.06 7.13 4.96
N VAL A 353 -2.51 7.01 3.72
CA VAL A 353 -2.01 7.84 2.61
C VAL A 353 -2.45 9.31 2.74
N GLY A 354 -3.44 9.59 3.58
CA GLY A 354 -4.04 10.91 3.76
C GLY A 354 -5.38 11.04 3.03
N LYS A 355 -5.85 12.27 2.87
CA LYS A 355 -7.06 12.54 2.10
C LYS A 355 -6.77 12.30 0.61
N ALA A 356 -7.60 11.51 -0.04
CA ALA A 356 -7.41 11.12 -1.44
C ALA A 356 -7.50 12.30 -2.42
N ASN A 357 -8.26 13.35 -2.06
CA ASN A 357 -8.45 14.57 -2.86
C ASN A 357 -8.85 14.27 -4.31
N PHE A 358 -9.93 13.53 -4.48
CA PHE A 358 -10.49 13.24 -5.80
C PHE A 358 -11.31 14.41 -6.36
N GLY A 359 -11.41 15.52 -5.61
CA GLY A 359 -12.12 16.73 -6.04
C GLY A 359 -13.60 16.49 -6.29
N GLU A 360 -14.14 17.02 -7.39
CA GLU A 360 -15.56 16.88 -7.78
C GLU A 360 -16.00 15.40 -7.92
N MET A 361 -15.05 14.49 -8.17
CA MET A 361 -15.36 13.07 -8.33
C MET A 361 -15.80 12.39 -7.02
N GLU A 362 -15.48 12.99 -5.86
CA GLU A 362 -15.89 12.45 -4.54
C GLU A 362 -17.41 12.39 -4.38
N GLU A 363 -18.16 13.24 -5.09
CA GLU A 363 -19.63 13.24 -5.08
C GLU A 363 -20.23 11.94 -5.64
N TYR A 364 -19.47 11.23 -6.48
CA TYR A 364 -19.89 9.96 -7.10
C TYR A 364 -19.48 8.74 -6.30
N VAL A 365 -18.60 8.90 -5.30
CA VAL A 365 -18.11 7.79 -4.47
C VAL A 365 -19.10 7.52 -3.34
N GLU A 366 -19.55 6.28 -3.22
CA GLU A 366 -20.42 5.79 -2.15
C GLU A 366 -19.60 5.13 -1.04
N ASP A 367 -18.56 4.35 -1.43
CA ASP A 367 -17.68 3.64 -0.51
C ASP A 367 -16.27 3.49 -1.11
N PHE A 368 -15.29 3.31 -0.22
CA PHE A 368 -13.89 3.16 -0.60
C PHE A 368 -13.15 2.21 0.34
N ALA A 369 -12.32 1.36 -0.19
CA ALA A 369 -11.43 0.52 0.60
C ALA A 369 -10.00 0.51 0.03
N SER A 370 -9.03 0.51 0.95
CA SER A 370 -7.63 0.20 0.68
C SER A 370 -7.29 -1.12 1.37
N ILE A 371 -6.76 -2.07 0.63
CA ILE A 371 -6.59 -3.44 1.09
C ILE A 371 -5.16 -3.88 0.75
N ALA A 372 -4.37 -4.14 1.78
CA ALA A 372 -3.11 -4.87 1.66
C ALA A 372 -3.12 -6.03 2.67
N LEU A 373 -2.49 -7.14 2.33
CA LEU A 373 -2.47 -8.28 3.24
C LEU A 373 -1.48 -8.06 4.38
N PRO A 374 -1.88 -8.33 5.63
CA PRO A 374 -1.01 -8.11 6.77
C PRO A 374 0.14 -9.11 6.77
N GLU A 375 1.35 -8.63 6.94
CA GLU A 375 2.52 -9.47 7.24
C GLU A 375 2.52 -9.97 8.68
N THR A 376 2.06 -9.12 9.58
CA THR A 376 1.75 -9.41 10.98
C THR A 376 0.31 -9.91 11.11
N GLY A 377 -0.19 -10.18 12.31
CA GLY A 377 -1.58 -10.60 12.52
C GLY A 377 -2.62 -9.57 12.06
N MET A 378 -2.27 -8.27 11.98
CA MET A 378 -3.21 -7.20 11.65
C MET A 378 -2.52 -6.01 10.98
N LEU A 379 -3.24 -5.40 10.03
CA LEU A 379 -2.92 -4.11 9.40
C LEU A 379 -4.16 -3.21 9.48
N ALA A 380 -4.00 -1.96 9.85
CA ALA A 380 -5.05 -0.95 9.77
C ALA A 380 -4.79 -0.01 8.60
N GLU A 381 -5.66 -0.04 7.60
CA GLU A 381 -5.65 0.86 6.44
C GLU A 381 -6.66 1.99 6.66
N LEU A 382 -6.20 3.23 6.51
CA LEU A 382 -7.02 4.42 6.70
C LEU A 382 -7.09 5.23 5.42
N SER A 383 -8.29 5.71 5.09
CA SER A 383 -8.53 6.56 3.92
C SER A 383 -9.55 7.66 4.26
N ALA A 384 -9.50 8.78 3.56
CA ALA A 384 -10.52 9.84 3.69
C ALA A 384 -10.95 10.32 2.30
N ILE A 385 -12.23 10.16 1.98
CA ILE A 385 -12.83 10.49 0.68
C ILE A 385 -14.30 10.86 0.90
N GLY A 386 -14.79 11.88 0.20
CA GLY A 386 -16.21 12.19 0.11
C GLY A 386 -16.87 12.51 1.47
N GLY A 387 -16.12 13.14 2.37
CA GLY A 387 -16.63 13.49 3.72
C GLY A 387 -16.70 12.30 4.68
N LYS A 388 -16.05 11.20 4.35
CA LYS A 388 -15.95 10.00 5.18
C LYS A 388 -14.51 9.62 5.46
N VAL A 389 -14.30 9.00 6.63
CA VAL A 389 -13.06 8.31 6.98
C VAL A 389 -13.36 6.82 7.03
N TYR A 390 -12.65 6.08 6.21
CA TYR A 390 -12.69 4.63 6.17
C TYR A 390 -11.55 4.08 7.00
N ALA A 391 -11.85 3.11 7.85
CA ALA A 391 -10.85 2.39 8.62
C ALA A 391 -11.06 0.89 8.41
N ASP A 392 -10.12 0.27 7.73
CA ASP A 392 -10.12 -1.16 7.44
C ASP A 392 -9.15 -1.86 8.40
N LEU A 393 -9.67 -2.71 9.30
CA LEU A 393 -8.84 -3.64 10.04
C LEU A 393 -8.72 -4.92 9.21
N ILE A 394 -7.55 -5.16 8.66
CA ILE A 394 -7.29 -6.35 7.86
C ILE A 394 -6.51 -7.33 8.74
N MET A 395 -7.14 -8.45 9.02
CA MET A 395 -6.59 -9.50 9.90
C MET A 395 -6.24 -10.74 9.10
N ALA A 396 -5.18 -11.42 9.49
CA ALA A 396 -4.74 -12.66 8.86
C ALA A 396 -5.67 -13.85 9.15
N GLU A 397 -6.47 -13.76 10.20
CA GLU A 397 -7.50 -14.70 10.64
C GLU A 397 -8.61 -13.92 11.35
N ALA A 398 -9.86 -14.34 11.18
CA ALA A 398 -11.01 -13.67 11.80
C ALA A 398 -10.94 -13.74 13.33
N ASP A 399 -11.08 -12.58 13.98
CA ASP A 399 -11.19 -12.48 15.44
C ASP A 399 -11.98 -11.21 15.80
N GLU A 400 -13.25 -11.38 16.12
CA GLU A 400 -14.17 -10.26 16.37
C GLU A 400 -13.87 -9.47 17.64
N ARG A 401 -13.03 -9.99 18.55
CA ARG A 401 -12.64 -9.24 19.76
C ARG A 401 -12.01 -7.90 19.43
N TYR A 402 -11.24 -7.82 18.35
CA TYR A 402 -10.56 -6.60 17.92
C TYR A 402 -11.52 -5.55 17.33
N PRO A 403 -12.32 -5.86 16.29
CA PRO A 403 -13.24 -4.87 15.74
C PRO A 403 -14.33 -4.45 16.74
N GLU A 404 -14.81 -5.35 17.60
CA GLU A 404 -15.76 -4.99 18.68
C GLU A 404 -15.15 -4.02 19.69
N GLU A 405 -13.87 -4.23 20.07
CA GLU A 405 -13.21 -3.31 20.99
C GLU A 405 -12.92 -1.96 20.36
N LEU A 406 -12.54 -1.93 19.06
CA LEU A 406 -12.42 -0.66 18.35
C LEU A 406 -13.77 0.08 18.29
N LEU A 407 -14.86 -0.64 18.05
CA LEU A 407 -16.20 -0.08 18.06
C LEU A 407 -16.54 0.57 19.41
N ARG A 408 -16.27 -0.12 20.53
CA ARG A 408 -16.46 0.44 21.90
C ARG A 408 -15.63 1.70 22.13
N ILE A 409 -14.40 1.75 21.58
CA ILE A 409 -13.56 2.94 21.68
C ILE A 409 -14.16 4.10 20.88
N LEU A 410 -14.67 3.85 19.67
CA LEU A 410 -15.33 4.87 18.87
C LEU A 410 -16.59 5.41 19.57
N ASP A 411 -17.40 4.53 20.18
CA ASP A 411 -18.57 4.88 20.98
C ASP A 411 -18.21 5.73 22.22
N GLU A 412 -17.14 5.34 22.95
CA GLU A 412 -16.63 6.07 24.12
C GLU A 412 -16.31 7.54 23.77
N PHE A 413 -15.80 7.76 22.56
CA PHE A 413 -15.51 9.10 22.06
C PHE A 413 -16.69 9.80 21.39
N GLY A 414 -17.83 9.15 21.26
CA GLY A 414 -18.99 9.68 20.55
C GLY A 414 -18.73 9.96 19.06
N ILE A 415 -17.85 9.19 18.42
CA ILE A 415 -17.56 9.34 17.00
C ILE A 415 -18.71 8.72 16.20
N PRO A 416 -19.43 9.48 15.36
CA PRO A 416 -20.47 8.92 14.51
C PRO A 416 -19.90 7.91 13.52
N HIS A 417 -20.44 6.69 13.53
CA HIS A 417 -20.01 5.58 12.65
C HIS A 417 -21.18 4.67 12.30
N ARG A 418 -20.98 3.77 11.34
CA ARG A 418 -21.99 2.79 10.90
C ARG A 418 -21.79 1.39 11.49
N GLY A 419 -20.98 1.25 12.58
CA GLY A 419 -20.51 -0.04 13.02
C GLY A 419 -19.38 -0.56 12.11
N PHE A 420 -19.26 -1.88 12.02
CA PHE A 420 -18.36 -2.51 11.05
C PHE A 420 -19.10 -3.59 10.24
N ALA A 421 -18.60 -3.84 9.02
CA ALA A 421 -18.96 -4.98 8.21
C ALA A 421 -17.72 -5.88 8.02
N ALA A 422 -17.92 -7.19 8.05
CA ALA A 422 -16.86 -8.18 7.85
C ALA A 422 -16.91 -8.74 6.42
N PHE A 423 -15.76 -8.84 5.78
CA PHE A 423 -15.61 -9.35 4.42
C PHE A 423 -14.45 -10.35 4.38
N ASP A 424 -14.71 -11.55 3.89
CA ASP A 424 -13.63 -12.45 3.49
C ASP A 424 -12.83 -11.80 2.36
N LEU A 425 -11.52 -11.87 2.45
CA LEU A 425 -10.66 -11.26 1.44
C LEU A 425 -10.19 -12.30 0.42
N ASP A 426 -10.57 -12.05 -0.82
CA ASP A 426 -9.83 -12.56 -1.97
C ASP A 426 -8.59 -11.67 -2.16
N ALA A 427 -7.48 -12.14 -1.65
CA ALA A 427 -6.22 -11.42 -1.79
C ALA A 427 -5.91 -11.08 -3.25
N PRO A 428 -5.36 -9.89 -3.54
CA PRO A 428 -4.72 -9.65 -4.83
C PRO A 428 -3.72 -10.77 -5.07
N ASN A 429 -3.83 -11.46 -6.19
CA ASN A 429 -2.92 -12.54 -6.52
C ASN A 429 -1.86 -12.02 -7.48
N ILE A 430 -0.61 -12.42 -7.26
CA ILE A 430 0.52 -12.07 -8.10
C ILE A 430 1.24 -13.34 -8.56
N GLU A 431 1.47 -13.44 -9.86
CA GLU A 431 2.32 -14.47 -10.43
C GLU A 431 3.77 -14.00 -10.37
N LEU A 432 4.53 -14.62 -9.49
CA LEU A 432 5.94 -14.26 -9.28
C LEU A 432 6.80 -14.91 -10.35
N PRO A 433 7.83 -14.21 -10.88
CA PRO A 433 8.57 -14.65 -12.03
C PRO A 433 9.45 -15.90 -11.81
N TRP A 434 9.57 -16.37 -10.57
CA TRP A 434 10.28 -17.60 -10.19
C TRP A 434 9.38 -18.75 -9.74
N LYS A 435 8.06 -18.60 -9.89
CA LYS A 435 7.14 -19.72 -9.68
C LYS A 435 7.09 -20.54 -10.96
N ASP A 436 7.60 -21.77 -10.87
CA ASP A 436 7.36 -22.84 -11.82
C ASP A 436 5.97 -23.45 -11.64
#